data_1a5db3aa3c73c7c869b771933159f65a
#
_entry.id   1a5db3aa3c73c7c869b771933159f65a
#
_cell.length_a   1.000
_cell.length_b   1.000
_cell.length_c   1.000
_cell.angle_alpha   90.00
_cell.angle_beta   90.00
_cell.angle_gamma   90.00
#
_symmetry.space_group_name_H-M   'P 1'
#
loop_
_entity.id
_entity.type
_entity.pdbx_description
1 polymer ?
#
loop_
_entity_poly.entity_id
_entity_poly.type
_entity_poly.pdbx_seq_one_letter_code
_entity_poly.pdbx_strand_id
1 'polypeptide(L)'
;DFIYADPPYFLSNGGITCQNGNMVKVDKGSWDKSKGAEINHEFNIAWLNRCQKVLKPNGTIMVSGSLHVIYSIGFAMQQINMKILNNITWQKPNPPPNLACRYFTHSTETIIWAAKNNKSKHLFNYKDMKLQNNNKQMKDVWRMTAPKKDEKQFGKHPTQKPLELLNRILLATTKAKDIVLDPFAGSGTTGLACKINNRSFIGIELEEKYVNLSRKRIQAG
;
A
#
# COMPACT_ATOMS: atom_id res chain seq x y z
N ASP A 1 15.32 6.07 -0.96
CA ASP A 1 15.38 5.25 -2.16
C ASP A 1 13.98 4.88 -2.66
N PHE A 2 13.13 4.32 -1.79
CA PHE A 2 11.79 3.86 -2.12
C PHE A 2 10.77 4.29 -1.06
N ILE A 3 9.53 4.57 -1.48
CA ILE A 3 8.41 4.83 -0.58
C ILE A 3 7.29 3.84 -0.92
N TYR A 4 6.76 3.16 0.11
CA TYR A 4 5.47 2.51 0.02
C TYR A 4 4.47 3.30 0.86
N ALA A 5 3.27 3.52 0.36
CA ALA A 5 2.23 4.25 1.08
C ALA A 5 0.86 3.56 0.94
N ASP A 6 0.19 3.38 2.07
CA ASP A 6 -1.20 2.90 2.16
C ASP A 6 -2.05 3.95 2.90
N PRO A 7 -2.36 5.08 2.25
CA PRO A 7 -3.02 6.22 2.88
C PRO A 7 -4.47 5.87 3.28
N PRO A 8 -5.15 6.74 4.06
CA PRO A 8 -6.58 6.60 4.32
C PRO A 8 -7.42 6.49 3.03
N TYR A 9 -8.39 5.57 3.02
CA TYR A 9 -9.30 5.38 1.87
C TYR A 9 -10.61 6.16 2.03
N PHE A 10 -10.78 6.84 3.19
CA PHE A 10 -11.94 7.66 3.53
C PHE A 10 -13.26 6.87 3.51
N LEU A 11 -13.26 5.63 3.99
CA LEU A 11 -14.39 4.70 3.96
C LEU A 11 -15.19 4.65 5.26
N SER A 12 -14.70 5.24 6.36
CA SER A 12 -15.32 5.19 7.69
C SER A 12 -16.46 6.20 7.84
N ASN A 13 -17.47 6.13 6.95
CA ASN A 13 -18.60 7.05 6.86
C ASN A 13 -19.95 6.36 7.17
N GLY A 14 -19.95 5.32 8.02
CA GLY A 14 -21.17 4.59 8.42
C GLY A 14 -21.64 3.52 7.44
N GLY A 15 -20.82 3.15 6.43
CA GLY A 15 -21.10 2.01 5.54
C GLY A 15 -21.12 0.67 6.27
N ILE A 16 -21.69 -0.36 5.61
CA ILE A 16 -21.79 -1.72 6.14
C ILE A 16 -20.95 -2.66 5.25
N THR A 17 -20.24 -3.60 5.86
CA THR A 17 -19.50 -4.68 5.19
C THR A 17 -19.78 -6.02 5.85
N CYS A 18 -19.33 -7.11 5.20
CA CYS A 18 -19.40 -8.46 5.75
C CYS A 18 -18.05 -8.87 6.35
N GLN A 19 -18.07 -9.33 7.60
CA GLN A 19 -16.89 -9.93 8.25
C GLN A 19 -17.28 -11.26 8.89
N ASN A 20 -16.69 -12.36 8.44
CA ASN A 20 -16.98 -13.72 8.91
C ASN A 20 -18.48 -14.06 8.86
N GLY A 21 -19.18 -13.66 7.80
CA GLY A 21 -20.63 -13.91 7.65
C GLY A 21 -21.54 -12.91 8.33
N ASN A 22 -21.02 -12.03 9.18
CA ASN A 22 -21.80 -11.02 9.91
C ASN A 22 -21.72 -9.63 9.27
N MET A 23 -22.83 -8.89 9.29
CA MET A 23 -22.84 -7.48 8.91
C MET A 23 -22.19 -6.64 9.99
N VAL A 24 -21.16 -5.84 9.63
CA VAL A 24 -20.46 -4.95 10.53
C VAL A 24 -20.36 -3.56 9.93
N LYS A 25 -20.37 -2.52 10.79
CA LYS A 25 -20.10 -1.15 10.33
C LYS A 25 -18.65 -1.01 9.87
N VAL A 26 -18.45 -0.24 8.80
CA VAL A 26 -17.11 0.16 8.36
C VAL A 26 -16.67 1.32 9.24
N ASP A 27 -15.88 1.03 10.25
CA ASP A 27 -15.21 2.02 11.10
C ASP A 27 -13.77 1.58 11.33
N LYS A 28 -12.83 2.30 10.73
CA LYS A 28 -11.40 2.06 10.85
C LYS A 28 -10.73 3.07 11.78
N GLY A 29 -11.48 4.08 12.20
CA GLY A 29 -11.02 5.18 13.06
C GLY A 29 -11.28 6.56 12.45
N SER A 30 -11.07 7.58 13.26
CA SER A 30 -11.29 8.99 12.88
C SER A 30 -10.43 9.43 11.69
N TRP A 31 -9.26 8.84 11.53
CA TRP A 31 -8.32 9.12 10.44
C TRP A 31 -8.83 8.69 9.06
N ASP A 32 -9.80 7.76 8.97
CA ASP A 32 -10.36 7.25 7.71
C ASP A 32 -11.73 7.89 7.37
N LYS A 33 -12.14 8.95 8.06
CA LYS A 33 -13.38 9.68 7.76
C LYS A 33 -13.18 10.64 6.59
N SER A 34 -14.14 10.65 5.67
CA SER A 34 -14.15 11.60 4.56
C SER A 34 -14.54 13.01 5.06
N LYS A 35 -13.87 14.01 4.51
CA LYS A 35 -14.19 15.43 4.69
C LYS A 35 -14.73 16.07 3.40
N GLY A 36 -15.10 15.26 2.42
CA GLY A 36 -15.49 15.67 1.08
C GLY A 36 -14.37 15.48 0.05
N ALA A 37 -14.74 15.38 -1.22
CA ALA A 37 -13.82 15.01 -2.29
C ALA A 37 -12.64 16.00 -2.43
N GLU A 38 -12.91 17.29 -2.34
CA GLU A 38 -11.91 18.35 -2.48
C GLU A 38 -10.87 18.29 -1.36
N ILE A 39 -11.31 18.28 -0.09
CA ILE A 39 -10.41 18.23 1.09
C ILE A 39 -9.60 16.93 1.09
N ASN A 40 -10.21 15.80 0.72
CA ASN A 40 -9.51 14.53 0.62
C ASN A 40 -8.44 14.56 -0.50
N HIS A 41 -8.74 15.24 -1.61
CA HIS A 41 -7.79 15.43 -2.69
C HIS A 41 -6.63 16.34 -2.31
N GLU A 42 -6.90 17.47 -1.65
CA GLU A 42 -5.87 18.36 -1.11
C GLU A 42 -4.93 17.64 -0.13
N PHE A 43 -5.50 16.80 0.74
CA PHE A 43 -4.71 15.93 1.61
C PHE A 43 -3.78 15.03 0.80
N ASN A 44 -4.28 14.40 -0.27
CA ASN A 44 -3.47 13.53 -1.14
C ASN A 44 -2.33 14.31 -1.83
N ILE A 45 -2.60 15.50 -2.35
CA ILE A 45 -1.56 16.38 -2.92
C ILE A 45 -0.51 16.73 -1.85
N ALA A 46 -0.94 17.07 -0.65
CA ALA A 46 -0.05 17.56 0.41
C ALA A 46 0.97 16.49 0.84
N TRP A 47 0.52 15.26 1.13
CA TRP A 47 1.45 14.21 1.55
C TRP A 47 2.29 13.67 0.38
N LEU A 48 1.73 13.57 -0.84
CA LEU A 48 2.49 13.18 -2.04
C LEU A 48 3.63 14.16 -2.35
N ASN A 49 3.38 15.48 -2.25
CA ASN A 49 4.42 16.50 -2.39
C ASN A 49 5.57 16.31 -1.38
N ARG A 50 5.25 15.99 -0.13
CA ARG A 50 6.27 15.72 0.90
C ARG A 50 7.07 14.46 0.56
N CYS A 51 6.40 13.40 0.14
CA CYS A 51 7.05 12.18 -0.34
C CYS A 51 7.97 12.44 -1.53
N GLN A 52 7.50 13.19 -2.53
CA GLN A 52 8.31 13.54 -3.70
C GLN A 52 9.58 14.34 -3.32
N LYS A 53 9.47 15.27 -2.36
CA LYS A 53 10.64 16.06 -1.88
C LYS A 53 11.72 15.18 -1.28
N VAL A 54 11.35 14.20 -0.45
CA VAL A 54 12.33 13.32 0.24
C VAL A 54 12.83 12.16 -0.61
N LEU A 55 12.16 11.82 -1.71
CA LEU A 55 12.66 10.84 -2.66
C LEU A 55 14.00 11.26 -3.27
N LYS A 56 14.95 10.35 -3.34
CA LYS A 56 16.18 10.54 -4.13
C LYS A 56 15.84 10.77 -5.61
N PRO A 57 16.77 11.34 -6.43
CA PRO A 57 16.48 11.64 -7.85
C PRO A 57 15.94 10.46 -8.66
N ASN A 58 16.42 9.24 -8.38
CA ASN A 58 16.00 8.00 -9.04
C ASN A 58 15.05 7.14 -8.17
N GLY A 59 14.60 7.68 -7.04
CA GLY A 59 13.66 6.99 -6.15
C GLY A 59 12.27 6.86 -6.74
N THR A 60 11.53 5.87 -6.25
CA THR A 60 10.15 5.60 -6.67
C THR A 60 9.21 5.46 -5.47
N ILE A 61 7.93 5.59 -5.74
CA ILE A 61 6.86 5.39 -4.77
C ILE A 61 5.83 4.42 -5.32
N MET A 62 5.34 3.52 -4.48
CA MET A 62 4.13 2.74 -4.74
C MET A 62 3.06 3.11 -3.73
N VAL A 63 1.86 3.40 -4.23
CA VAL A 63 0.72 3.81 -3.41
C VAL A 63 -0.44 2.87 -3.62
N SER A 64 -0.88 2.20 -2.55
CA SER A 64 -2.08 1.36 -2.56
C SER A 64 -3.34 2.21 -2.40
N GLY A 65 -4.43 1.77 -3.02
CA GLY A 65 -5.74 2.39 -2.87
C GLY A 65 -6.86 1.54 -3.44
N SER A 66 -8.06 1.74 -2.90
CA SER A 66 -9.30 1.26 -3.53
C SER A 66 -9.82 2.30 -4.52
N LEU A 67 -10.90 1.95 -5.23
CA LEU A 67 -11.58 2.86 -6.17
C LEU A 67 -11.94 4.23 -5.55
N HIS A 68 -12.13 4.30 -4.24
CA HIS A 68 -12.54 5.53 -3.55
C HIS A 68 -11.44 6.58 -3.42
N VAL A 69 -10.17 6.19 -3.54
CA VAL A 69 -9.04 7.09 -3.34
C VAL A 69 -8.04 7.08 -4.49
N ILE A 70 -7.93 5.96 -5.22
CA ILE A 70 -6.83 5.76 -6.18
C ILE A 70 -6.86 6.75 -7.35
N TYR A 71 -8.03 7.16 -7.81
CA TYR A 71 -8.16 8.15 -8.90
C TYR A 71 -7.66 9.53 -8.46
N SER A 72 -7.99 9.95 -7.22
CA SER A 72 -7.47 11.17 -6.63
C SER A 72 -5.94 11.13 -6.49
N ILE A 73 -5.38 9.99 -6.06
CA ILE A 73 -3.93 9.77 -5.95
C ILE A 73 -3.25 9.87 -7.31
N GLY A 74 -3.79 9.17 -8.33
CA GLY A 74 -3.23 9.21 -9.69
C GLY A 74 -3.26 10.61 -10.28
N PHE A 75 -4.34 11.36 -10.11
CA PHE A 75 -4.45 12.73 -10.55
C PHE A 75 -3.50 13.67 -9.80
N ALA A 76 -3.40 13.54 -8.47
CA ALA A 76 -2.44 14.29 -7.66
C ALA A 76 -0.99 14.04 -8.10
N MET A 77 -0.60 12.79 -8.40
CA MET A 77 0.73 12.47 -8.93
C MET A 77 1.02 13.18 -10.26
N GLN A 78 0.02 13.28 -11.16
CA GLN A 78 0.16 14.02 -12.41
C GLN A 78 0.31 15.53 -12.17
N GLN A 79 -0.50 16.11 -11.27
CA GLN A 79 -0.42 17.54 -10.93
C GLN A 79 0.95 17.95 -10.37
N ILE A 80 1.61 17.07 -9.60
CA ILE A 80 2.95 17.33 -9.06
C ILE A 80 4.09 16.82 -9.97
N ASN A 81 3.79 16.47 -11.22
CA ASN A 81 4.75 16.04 -12.25
C ASN A 81 5.55 14.77 -11.87
N MET A 82 4.96 13.84 -11.13
CA MET A 82 5.53 12.49 -10.99
C MET A 82 5.33 11.68 -12.28
N LYS A 83 6.27 10.78 -12.59
CA LYS A 83 6.15 9.87 -13.73
C LYS A 83 5.48 8.58 -13.30
N ILE A 84 4.22 8.39 -13.66
CA ILE A 84 3.53 7.11 -13.44
C ILE A 84 4.13 6.03 -14.35
N LEU A 85 4.49 4.89 -13.76
CA LEU A 85 5.17 3.76 -14.41
C LEU A 85 4.20 2.60 -14.65
N ASN A 86 3.44 2.20 -13.63
CA ASN A 86 2.46 1.13 -13.71
C ASN A 86 1.22 1.45 -12.87
N ASN A 87 0.11 0.85 -13.30
CA ASN A 87 -1.10 0.63 -12.53
C ASN A 87 -1.20 -0.88 -12.25
N ILE A 88 -0.83 -1.30 -11.04
CA ILE A 88 -0.82 -2.72 -10.65
C ILE A 88 -2.15 -3.06 -9.99
N THR A 89 -2.77 -4.15 -10.41
CA THR A 89 -4.00 -4.68 -9.82
C THR A 89 -3.68 -5.84 -8.87
N TRP A 90 -3.89 -5.64 -7.57
CA TRP A 90 -3.88 -6.72 -6.61
C TRP A 90 -5.26 -7.39 -6.57
N GLN A 91 -5.36 -8.59 -7.12
CA GLN A 91 -6.58 -9.41 -7.13
C GLN A 91 -6.64 -10.30 -5.89
N LYS A 92 -7.72 -10.18 -5.13
CA LYS A 92 -8.02 -11.03 -3.98
C LYS A 92 -8.90 -12.21 -4.43
N PRO A 93 -8.45 -13.46 -4.29
CA PRO A 93 -9.23 -14.62 -4.76
C PRO A 93 -10.53 -14.83 -3.96
N ASN A 94 -10.56 -14.41 -2.70
CA ASN A 94 -11.69 -14.58 -1.78
C ASN A 94 -12.12 -13.23 -1.20
N PRO A 95 -12.75 -12.32 -2.00
CA PRO A 95 -13.22 -11.05 -1.51
C PRO A 95 -14.47 -11.23 -0.64
N PRO A 96 -14.77 -10.29 0.29
CA PRO A 96 -16.05 -10.24 0.96
C PRO A 96 -17.20 -10.09 -0.05
N PRO A 97 -18.35 -10.74 0.18
CA PRO A 97 -19.51 -10.63 -0.72
C PRO A 97 -20.06 -9.20 -0.76
N ASN A 98 -20.63 -8.82 -1.90
CA ASN A 98 -21.40 -7.59 -2.02
C ASN A 98 -22.82 -7.81 -1.47
N LEU A 99 -23.06 -7.30 -0.26
CA LEU A 99 -24.35 -7.45 0.42
C LEU A 99 -25.51 -6.71 -0.27
N ALA A 100 -25.21 -5.63 -1.00
CA ALA A 100 -26.23 -4.85 -1.68
C ALA A 100 -26.72 -5.50 -2.97
N CYS A 101 -25.95 -6.42 -3.57
CA CYS A 101 -26.26 -7.10 -4.85
C CYS A 101 -26.60 -6.17 -6.01
N ARG A 102 -26.07 -4.91 -6.00
CA ARG A 102 -26.40 -3.86 -6.99
C ARG A 102 -25.23 -3.50 -7.90
N TYR A 103 -24.05 -4.06 -7.67
CA TYR A 103 -22.82 -3.86 -8.44
C TYR A 103 -21.91 -5.07 -8.29
N PHE A 104 -20.85 -5.15 -9.09
CA PHE A 104 -19.89 -6.25 -9.01
C PHE A 104 -19.17 -6.28 -7.66
N THR A 105 -18.86 -7.47 -7.14
CA THR A 105 -18.08 -7.64 -5.91
C THR A 105 -16.68 -7.07 -6.08
N HIS A 106 -16.29 -6.18 -5.15
CA HIS A 106 -14.95 -5.59 -5.14
C HIS A 106 -13.90 -6.64 -4.76
N SER A 107 -13.18 -7.13 -5.74
CA SER A 107 -12.16 -8.17 -5.57
C SER A 107 -10.73 -7.66 -5.75
N THR A 108 -10.55 -6.36 -6.00
CA THR A 108 -9.25 -5.79 -6.32
C THR A 108 -8.92 -4.57 -5.46
N GLU A 109 -7.63 -4.33 -5.26
CA GLU A 109 -7.05 -3.04 -4.91
C GLU A 109 -6.05 -2.64 -5.99
N THR A 110 -5.84 -1.35 -6.15
CA THR A 110 -4.91 -0.80 -7.14
C THR A 110 -3.66 -0.29 -6.44
N ILE A 111 -2.50 -0.47 -7.07
CA ILE A 111 -1.23 0.08 -6.62
C ILE A 111 -0.66 0.90 -7.78
N ILE A 112 -0.54 2.21 -7.60
CA ILE A 112 0.12 3.07 -8.59
C ILE A 112 1.60 3.13 -8.26
N TRP A 113 2.44 2.77 -9.23
CA TRP A 113 3.88 2.94 -9.16
C TRP A 113 4.31 4.17 -9.94
N ALA A 114 5.05 5.06 -9.29
CA ALA A 114 5.54 6.29 -9.91
C ALA A 114 7.01 6.56 -9.55
N ALA A 115 7.75 7.14 -10.48
CA ALA A 115 9.07 7.72 -10.25
C ALA A 115 8.96 9.19 -9.86
N LYS A 116 9.99 9.72 -9.19
CA LYS A 116 10.03 11.11 -8.70
C LYS A 116 9.65 12.14 -9.77
N ASN A 117 10.13 11.96 -11.00
CA ASN A 117 9.81 12.81 -12.16
C ASN A 117 10.25 12.13 -13.47
N ASN A 118 10.04 12.80 -14.61
CA ASN A 118 10.37 12.28 -15.93
C ASN A 118 11.88 12.06 -16.18
N LYS A 119 12.77 12.69 -15.41
CA LYS A 119 14.22 12.54 -15.53
C LYS A 119 14.77 11.36 -14.72
N SER A 120 13.96 10.75 -13.85
CA SER A 120 14.36 9.65 -12.98
C SER A 120 14.73 8.40 -13.78
N LYS A 121 15.89 7.82 -13.46
CA LYS A 121 16.35 6.51 -13.93
C LYS A 121 16.11 5.50 -12.83
N HIS A 122 14.83 5.10 -12.67
CA HIS A 122 14.40 4.23 -11.59
C HIS A 122 14.96 2.81 -11.72
N LEU A 123 15.10 2.14 -10.58
CA LEU A 123 15.46 0.74 -10.49
C LEU A 123 14.24 -0.15 -10.75
N PHE A 124 14.42 -1.19 -11.56
CA PHE A 124 13.53 -2.34 -11.66
C PHE A 124 14.35 -3.62 -11.80
N ASN A 125 14.21 -4.52 -10.84
CA ASN A 125 14.95 -5.79 -10.80
C ASN A 125 14.29 -6.82 -11.74
N TYR A 126 14.31 -6.52 -13.04
CA TYR A 126 13.64 -7.30 -14.09
C TYR A 126 13.98 -8.79 -14.07
N LYS A 127 15.28 -9.11 -13.92
CA LYS A 127 15.76 -10.51 -13.93
C LYS A 127 15.18 -11.30 -12.75
N ASP A 128 15.19 -10.73 -11.54
CA ASP A 128 14.67 -11.36 -10.33
C ASP A 128 13.16 -11.56 -10.41
N MET A 129 12.43 -10.57 -10.94
CA MET A 129 10.97 -10.69 -11.16
C MET A 129 10.65 -11.76 -12.19
N LYS A 130 11.45 -11.89 -13.23
CA LYS A 130 11.31 -12.94 -14.23
C LYS A 130 11.56 -14.34 -13.64
N LEU A 131 12.59 -14.50 -12.79
CA LEU A 131 12.88 -15.75 -12.08
C LEU A 131 11.70 -16.16 -11.18
N GLN A 132 11.14 -15.21 -10.40
CA GLN A 132 9.99 -15.46 -9.55
C GLN A 132 8.71 -15.81 -10.32
N ASN A 133 8.66 -15.51 -11.60
CA ASN A 133 7.51 -15.80 -12.47
C ASN A 133 7.81 -16.90 -13.52
N ASN A 134 8.48 -17.95 -13.11
CA ASN A 134 8.80 -19.11 -13.97
C ASN A 134 9.52 -18.70 -15.28
N ASN A 135 10.49 -17.82 -15.19
CA ASN A 135 11.24 -17.26 -16.31
C ASN A 135 10.41 -16.49 -17.36
N LYS A 136 9.18 -16.07 -17.01
CA LYS A 136 8.33 -15.21 -17.84
C LYS A 136 8.26 -13.80 -17.27
N GLN A 137 7.99 -12.80 -18.11
CA GLN A 137 7.77 -11.43 -17.64
C GLN A 137 6.61 -11.40 -16.62
N MET A 138 6.85 -10.77 -15.47
CA MET A 138 5.81 -10.56 -14.48
C MET A 138 4.84 -9.47 -14.97
N LYS A 139 3.56 -9.78 -14.93
CA LYS A 139 2.49 -8.87 -15.32
C LYS A 139 2.06 -8.00 -14.13
N ASP A 140 1.25 -7.02 -14.41
CA ASP A 140 0.71 -6.04 -13.46
C ASP A 140 -0.59 -6.47 -12.77
N VAL A 141 -1.04 -7.71 -12.98
CA VAL A 141 -2.14 -8.32 -12.22
C VAL A 141 -1.56 -9.37 -11.27
N TRP A 142 -1.65 -9.09 -9.95
CA TRP A 142 -1.10 -9.94 -8.92
C TRP A 142 -2.20 -10.61 -8.10
N ARG A 143 -2.29 -11.93 -8.18
CA ARG A 143 -3.27 -12.71 -7.41
C ARG A 143 -2.65 -13.13 -6.09
N MET A 144 -3.09 -12.52 -4.98
CA MET A 144 -2.60 -12.78 -3.63
C MET A 144 -3.76 -12.72 -2.64
N THR A 145 -3.71 -13.56 -1.60
CA THR A 145 -4.70 -13.54 -0.52
C THR A 145 -4.51 -12.32 0.41
N ALA A 146 -5.55 -11.99 1.17
CA ALA A 146 -5.42 -11.08 2.31
C ALA A 146 -4.46 -11.69 3.36
N PRO A 147 -3.96 -10.89 4.35
CA PRO A 147 -3.04 -11.37 5.37
C PRO A 147 -3.55 -12.61 6.08
N LYS A 148 -2.71 -13.64 6.20
CA LYS A 148 -2.99 -14.91 6.87
C LYS A 148 -3.12 -14.73 8.39
N LYS A 149 -3.58 -15.78 9.10
CA LYS A 149 -3.74 -15.73 10.56
C LYS A 149 -2.42 -15.55 11.31
N ASP A 150 -1.36 -16.21 10.85
CA ASP A 150 0.00 -16.12 11.38
C ASP A 150 0.58 -14.69 11.27
N GLU A 151 0.22 -13.94 10.24
CA GLU A 151 0.61 -12.54 10.11
C GLU A 151 -0.07 -11.61 11.14
N LYS A 152 -1.04 -12.09 11.92
CA LYS A 152 -1.86 -11.34 12.89
C LYS A 152 -1.64 -11.74 14.35
N GLN A 153 -0.63 -12.57 14.63
CA GLN A 153 -0.39 -13.13 15.96
C GLN A 153 -0.10 -12.07 17.05
N PHE A 154 0.46 -10.91 16.69
CA PHE A 154 0.76 -9.81 17.61
C PHE A 154 -0.37 -8.78 17.77
N GLY A 155 -1.48 -8.96 17.06
CA GLY A 155 -2.62 -8.05 17.06
C GLY A 155 -3.17 -7.82 15.66
N LYS A 156 -4.26 -7.05 15.57
CA LYS A 156 -4.96 -6.79 14.31
C LYS A 156 -4.90 -5.31 13.96
N HIS A 157 -4.61 -5.01 12.71
CA HIS A 157 -4.84 -3.71 12.09
C HIS A 157 -5.95 -3.86 11.04
N PRO A 158 -6.92 -2.94 10.95
CA PRO A 158 -8.10 -3.11 10.09
C PRO A 158 -7.76 -3.21 8.59
N THR A 159 -6.65 -2.61 8.17
CA THR A 159 -6.22 -2.54 6.77
C THR A 159 -4.84 -3.17 6.54
N GLN A 160 -4.41 -4.11 7.40
CA GLN A 160 -3.11 -4.77 7.24
C GLN A 160 -2.93 -5.33 5.83
N LYS A 161 -1.80 -5.04 5.20
CA LYS A 161 -1.41 -5.62 3.92
C LYS A 161 -0.68 -6.96 4.10
N PRO A 162 -0.80 -7.92 3.16
CA PRO A 162 -0.08 -9.18 3.24
C PRO A 162 1.42 -8.98 3.02
N LEU A 163 2.22 -9.76 3.75
CA LEU A 163 3.68 -9.72 3.67
C LEU A 163 4.20 -10.09 2.28
N GLU A 164 3.54 -11.02 1.61
CA GLU A 164 3.86 -11.43 0.23
C GLU A 164 3.85 -10.24 -0.74
N LEU A 165 2.85 -9.34 -0.60
CA LEU A 165 2.73 -8.15 -1.44
C LEU A 165 3.93 -7.21 -1.24
N LEU A 166 4.27 -6.90 0.02
CA LEU A 166 5.38 -6.00 0.34
C LEU A 166 6.73 -6.62 -0.05
N ASN A 167 6.92 -7.92 0.13
CA ASN A 167 8.13 -8.61 -0.31
C ASN A 167 8.31 -8.48 -1.84
N ARG A 168 7.27 -8.73 -2.64
CA ARG A 168 7.33 -8.57 -4.11
C ARG A 168 7.67 -7.15 -4.51
N ILE A 169 7.00 -6.16 -3.89
CA ILE A 169 7.26 -4.73 -4.13
C ILE A 169 8.73 -4.40 -3.86
N LEU A 170 9.25 -4.75 -2.69
CA LEU A 170 10.63 -4.43 -2.32
C LEU A 170 11.65 -5.12 -3.20
N LEU A 171 11.45 -6.40 -3.50
CA LEU A 171 12.35 -7.14 -4.39
C LEU A 171 12.35 -6.58 -5.81
N ALA A 172 11.21 -6.06 -6.29
CA ALA A 172 11.11 -5.47 -7.62
C ALA A 172 11.81 -4.11 -7.73
N THR A 173 11.81 -3.29 -6.66
CA THR A 173 12.09 -1.85 -6.76
C THR A 173 13.25 -1.35 -5.90
N THR A 174 13.88 -2.24 -5.12
CA THR A 174 14.97 -1.88 -4.19
C THR A 174 16.12 -2.88 -4.23
N LYS A 175 17.27 -2.47 -3.70
CA LYS A 175 18.45 -3.31 -3.42
C LYS A 175 18.61 -3.48 -1.91
N ALA A 176 19.43 -4.46 -1.51
CA ALA A 176 19.86 -4.58 -0.11
C ALA A 176 20.46 -3.25 0.40
N LYS A 177 20.16 -2.90 1.65
CA LYS A 177 20.56 -1.66 2.33
C LYS A 177 19.89 -0.36 1.81
N ASP A 178 19.02 -0.41 0.79
CA ASP A 178 18.21 0.76 0.42
C ASP A 178 17.30 1.17 1.59
N ILE A 179 17.02 2.48 1.66
CA ILE A 179 16.11 3.06 2.66
C ILE A 179 14.70 3.07 2.09
N VAL A 180 13.78 2.45 2.83
CA VAL A 180 12.36 2.40 2.54
C VAL A 180 11.60 3.24 3.57
N LEU A 181 10.80 4.20 3.09
CA LEU A 181 9.91 5.00 3.93
C LEU A 181 8.47 4.50 3.75
N ASP A 182 7.76 4.35 4.86
CA ASP A 182 6.30 4.17 4.88
C ASP A 182 5.66 5.26 5.73
N PRO A 183 5.03 6.28 5.12
CA PRO A 183 4.41 7.38 5.85
C PRO A 183 3.07 7.02 6.52
N PHE A 184 2.56 5.81 6.31
CA PHE A 184 1.33 5.27 6.88
C PHE A 184 1.56 3.84 7.36
N ALA A 185 2.53 3.65 8.26
CA ALA A 185 3.12 2.35 8.57
C ALA A 185 2.14 1.31 9.16
N GLY A 186 1.06 1.74 9.82
CA GLY A 186 0.02 0.89 10.37
C GLY A 186 0.59 -0.25 11.21
N SER A 187 0.32 -1.49 10.78
CA SER A 187 0.83 -2.69 11.45
C SER A 187 2.31 -3.01 11.18
N GLY A 188 3.03 -2.18 10.41
CA GLY A 188 4.45 -2.36 10.12
C GLY A 188 4.80 -3.49 9.15
N THR A 189 3.89 -3.89 8.26
CA THR A 189 4.17 -4.95 7.27
C THR A 189 5.34 -4.55 6.36
N THR A 190 5.44 -3.28 5.96
CA THR A 190 6.58 -2.75 5.19
C THR A 190 7.89 -2.90 5.95
N GLY A 191 7.91 -2.58 7.25
CA GLY A 191 9.09 -2.72 8.10
C GLY A 191 9.54 -4.17 8.27
N LEU A 192 8.57 -5.10 8.46
CA LEU A 192 8.86 -6.53 8.52
C LEU A 192 9.45 -7.03 7.18
N ALA A 193 8.85 -6.64 6.05
CA ALA A 193 9.39 -6.96 4.73
C ALA A 193 10.81 -6.40 4.52
N CYS A 194 11.08 -5.18 5.00
CA CYS A 194 12.42 -4.57 4.97
C CYS A 194 13.44 -5.39 5.76
N LYS A 195 13.10 -5.81 6.98
CA LYS A 195 13.98 -6.64 7.81
C LYS A 195 14.33 -7.95 7.11
N ILE A 196 13.32 -8.68 6.63
CA ILE A 196 13.48 -9.97 5.94
C ILE A 196 14.39 -9.82 4.71
N ASN A 197 14.26 -8.72 3.98
CA ASN A 197 15.00 -8.50 2.73
C ASN A 197 16.25 -7.64 2.89
N ASN A 198 16.72 -7.35 4.11
CA ASN A 198 17.91 -6.55 4.39
C ASN A 198 17.84 -5.12 3.82
N ARG A 199 16.72 -4.43 4.04
CA ARG A 199 16.50 -3.01 3.73
C ARG A 199 16.40 -2.22 5.04
N SER A 200 16.82 -0.94 5.00
CA SER A 200 16.59 -0.01 6.11
C SER A 200 15.15 0.51 6.06
N PHE A 201 14.50 0.68 7.20
CA PHE A 201 13.10 1.08 7.30
C PHE A 201 12.91 2.34 8.13
N ILE A 202 12.09 3.25 7.63
CA ILE A 202 11.56 4.41 8.34
C ILE A 202 10.04 4.32 8.24
N GLY A 203 9.36 4.18 9.38
CA GLY A 203 7.89 4.16 9.44
C GLY A 203 7.36 5.36 10.19
N ILE A 204 6.27 5.95 9.71
CA ILE A 204 5.52 6.99 10.40
C ILE A 204 4.13 6.43 10.68
N GLU A 205 3.69 6.52 11.95
CA GLU A 205 2.39 6.05 12.40
C GLU A 205 1.85 7.01 13.46
N LEU A 206 0.58 7.37 13.34
CA LEU A 206 -0.08 8.33 14.23
C LEU A 206 -0.54 7.68 15.54
N GLU A 207 -1.06 6.46 15.45
CA GLU A 207 -1.67 5.74 16.57
C GLU A 207 -0.63 4.92 17.35
N GLU A 208 -0.36 5.27 18.58
CA GLU A 208 0.64 4.60 19.42
C GLU A 208 0.43 3.07 19.51
N LYS A 209 -0.82 2.62 19.59
CA LYS A 209 -1.15 1.18 19.58
C LYS A 209 -0.62 0.46 18.34
N TYR A 210 -0.62 1.11 17.17
CA TYR A 210 -0.08 0.55 15.94
C TYR A 210 1.43 0.69 15.84
N VAL A 211 2.02 1.74 16.41
CA VAL A 211 3.49 1.83 16.58
C VAL A 211 3.99 0.64 17.39
N ASN A 212 3.32 0.32 18.50
CA ASN A 212 3.69 -0.81 19.37
C ASN A 212 3.49 -2.17 18.68
N LEU A 213 2.40 -2.32 17.93
CA LEU A 213 2.15 -3.51 17.09
C LEU A 213 3.24 -3.68 16.02
N SER A 214 3.56 -2.61 15.30
CA SER A 214 4.60 -2.59 14.27
C SER A 214 5.96 -3.02 14.83
N ARG A 215 6.37 -2.43 15.97
CA ARG A 215 7.64 -2.79 16.64
C ARG A 215 7.71 -4.27 17.00
N LYS A 216 6.65 -4.83 17.62
CA LYS A 216 6.59 -6.26 17.95
C LYS A 216 6.74 -7.15 16.73
N ARG A 217 6.02 -6.83 15.63
CA ARG A 217 6.10 -7.60 14.39
C ARG A 217 7.48 -7.54 13.75
N ILE A 218 8.09 -6.37 13.68
CA ILE A 218 9.43 -6.19 13.09
C ILE A 218 10.51 -6.87 13.95
N GLN A 219 10.39 -6.86 15.28
CA GLN A 219 11.35 -7.52 16.17
C GLN A 219 11.30 -9.04 16.04
N ALA A 220 10.10 -9.62 15.89
CA ALA A 220 9.88 -11.06 15.84
C ALA A 220 10.23 -11.73 14.51
N GLY A 221 10.25 -11.01 13.38
CA GLY A 221 10.67 -11.53 12.07
C GLY A 221 12.11 -11.22 11.78
#